data_42af80fad856728edd87359c5a3cf417
#
_entry.id   42af80fad856728edd87359c5a3cf417
#
_cell.length_a   1.000
_cell.length_b   1.000
_cell.length_c   1.000
_cell.angle_alpha   90.00
_cell.angle_beta   90.00
_cell.angle_gamma   90.00
#
_symmetry.space_group_name_H-M   'P 1'
#
loop_
_entity.id
_entity.type
_entity.pdbx_description
1 polymer ?
#
loop_
_entity_poly.entity_id
_entity_poly.type
_entity_poly.pdbx_seq_one_letter_code
_entity_poly.pdbx_strand_id
1 'polypeptide(L)'
;MKKKKPIIITTAVIILCIITLILGIKVVQKKKEVQTKQELIQSQQELINYIKNDGMNVENKDIYTVRIEKTTTKEELDPIRQEYEKEAEVLREAIEADKAELIEQIVERGYIGEEEVSKYTTELKEIRTNEEYEKKKVEIEEAERQKEVEVKEEVKEEIGQLEYISTEEYIEQIEEAESKGEIESIKKEDQEADEAEESRQMEEARQAARASIAERNNGSRQIGGINSTGSSSSSSSSSSSSGSSSSGSSSSENSSSSSGRVKKELSSGGTLEGNGVGGYNMR
;
A
#
# COMPACT_ATOMS: atom_id res chain seq x y z
N MET A 1 70.51 53.58 65.50
CA MET A 1 69.09 53.23 65.15
C MET A 1 68.78 53.45 63.65
N LYS A 2 69.45 52.79 62.67
CA LYS A 2 69.24 53.08 61.22
C LYS A 2 69.08 51.84 60.34
N LYS A 3 68.83 50.62 60.83
CA LYS A 3 68.74 49.41 60.00
C LYS A 3 67.33 48.79 59.93
N LYS A 4 66.24 49.33 60.50
CA LYS A 4 64.92 48.79 60.47
C LYS A 4 64.03 49.21 59.26
N LYS A 5 64.36 50.33 58.60
CA LYS A 5 63.62 50.87 57.45
C LYS A 5 63.62 49.99 56.18
N PRO A 6 64.71 49.32 55.77
CA PRO A 6 64.69 48.49 54.53
C PRO A 6 63.82 47.21 54.70
N ILE A 7 63.73 46.64 55.90
CA ILE A 7 62.91 45.39 56.16
C ILE A 7 61.43 45.70 56.03
N ILE A 8 60.93 46.84 56.50
CA ILE A 8 59.54 47.25 56.44
C ILE A 8 59.13 47.49 54.94
N ILE A 9 59.98 48.05 54.13
CA ILE A 9 59.70 48.31 52.71
C ILE A 9 59.62 46.95 51.93
N THR A 10 60.52 46.02 52.21
CA THR A 10 60.53 44.72 51.54
C THR A 10 59.33 43.88 51.92
N THR A 11 58.88 43.89 53.18
CA THR A 11 57.64 43.16 53.61
C THR A 11 56.39 43.79 53.00
N ALA A 12 56.33 45.13 52.90
CA ALA A 12 55.20 45.80 52.23
C ALA A 12 55.07 45.45 50.72
N VAL A 13 56.21 45.40 50.03
CA VAL A 13 56.22 44.96 48.61
C VAL A 13 55.82 43.53 48.43
N ILE A 14 56.25 42.61 49.30
CA ILE A 14 55.82 41.19 49.23
C ILE A 14 54.33 41.07 49.48
N ILE A 15 53.79 41.77 50.45
CA ILE A 15 52.34 41.77 50.75
C ILE A 15 51.59 42.34 49.53
N LEU A 16 52.03 43.40 48.91
CA LEU A 16 51.36 43.95 47.72
C LEU A 16 51.42 42.99 46.54
N CYS A 17 52.52 42.27 46.30
CA CYS A 17 52.63 41.23 45.28
C CYS A 17 51.67 40.06 45.53
N ILE A 18 51.53 39.65 46.79
CA ILE A 18 50.57 38.56 47.18
C ILE A 18 49.11 39.00 46.89
N ILE A 19 48.77 40.25 47.26
CA ILE A 19 47.43 40.81 47.05
C ILE A 19 47.14 40.89 45.54
N THR A 20 48.06 41.35 44.71
CA THR A 20 47.92 41.45 43.27
C THR A 20 47.77 40.05 42.63
N LEU A 21 48.49 39.02 43.07
CA LEU A 21 48.35 37.64 42.65
C LEU A 21 46.98 37.06 43.00
N ILE A 22 46.49 37.27 44.25
CA ILE A 22 45.19 36.81 44.67
C ILE A 22 44.08 37.48 43.86
N LEU A 23 44.16 38.77 43.60
CA LEU A 23 43.20 39.50 42.76
C LEU A 23 43.25 39.01 41.34
N GLY A 24 44.43 38.76 40.76
CA GLY A 24 44.59 38.17 39.42
C GLY A 24 43.94 36.79 39.29
N ILE A 25 44.15 35.90 40.25
CA ILE A 25 43.52 34.58 40.32
C ILE A 25 42.00 34.69 40.35
N LYS A 26 41.45 35.56 41.21
CA LYS A 26 39.99 35.78 41.30
C LYS A 26 39.39 36.30 40.00
N VAL A 27 40.05 37.19 39.32
CA VAL A 27 39.61 37.71 37.98
C VAL A 27 39.60 36.61 36.93
N VAL A 28 40.63 35.75 36.88
CA VAL A 28 40.71 34.63 35.96
C VAL A 28 39.65 33.60 36.28
N GLN A 29 39.41 33.27 37.54
CA GLN A 29 38.36 32.36 37.97
C GLN A 29 36.96 32.87 37.57
N LYS A 30 36.67 34.16 37.84
CA LYS A 30 35.43 34.79 37.46
C LYS A 30 35.19 34.79 35.94
N LYS A 31 36.25 35.02 35.14
CA LYS A 31 36.15 34.89 33.66
C LYS A 31 35.83 33.48 33.24
N LYS A 32 36.48 32.47 33.81
CA LYS A 32 36.17 31.06 33.52
C LYS A 32 34.74 30.71 33.90
N GLU A 33 34.24 31.10 35.08
CA GLU A 33 32.86 30.86 35.48
C GLU A 33 31.83 31.48 34.52
N VAL A 34 32.09 32.73 34.05
CA VAL A 34 31.20 33.38 33.07
C VAL A 34 31.22 32.65 31.73
N GLN A 35 32.40 32.24 31.28
CA GLN A 35 32.54 31.49 30.04
C GLN A 35 31.83 30.13 30.11
N THR A 36 32.04 29.36 31.19
CA THR A 36 31.38 28.08 31.40
C THR A 36 29.85 28.22 31.44
N LYS A 37 29.32 29.26 32.07
CA LYS A 37 27.87 29.54 32.06
C LYS A 37 27.34 29.87 30.67
N GLN A 38 28.07 30.64 29.87
CA GLN A 38 27.70 30.96 28.51
C GLN A 38 27.68 29.71 27.61
N GLU A 39 28.69 28.85 27.75
CA GLU A 39 28.78 27.58 27.05
C GLU A 39 27.63 26.64 27.44
N LEU A 40 27.22 26.59 28.71
CA LEU A 40 26.07 25.81 29.16
C LEU A 40 24.77 26.33 28.55
N ILE A 41 24.52 27.65 28.62
CA ILE A 41 23.31 28.26 28.04
C ILE A 41 23.21 27.98 26.54
N GLN A 42 24.33 28.10 25.81
CA GLN A 42 24.36 27.79 24.41
C GLN A 42 24.04 26.33 24.13
N SER A 43 24.61 25.39 24.91
CA SER A 43 24.33 23.95 24.75
C SER A 43 22.89 23.58 25.10
N GLN A 44 22.33 24.23 26.14
CA GLN A 44 20.90 24.08 26.47
C GLN A 44 20.01 24.53 25.30
N GLN A 45 20.30 25.69 24.71
CA GLN A 45 19.53 26.26 23.62
C GLN A 45 19.63 25.39 22.35
N GLU A 46 20.81 24.86 22.06
CA GLU A 46 21.05 23.95 20.93
C GLU A 46 20.23 22.66 21.11
N LEU A 47 20.23 22.06 22.30
CA LEU A 47 19.47 20.84 22.58
C LEU A 47 17.94 21.08 22.56
N ILE A 48 17.48 22.21 23.11
CA ILE A 48 16.06 22.60 23.04
C ILE A 48 15.63 22.79 21.59
N ASN A 49 16.43 23.45 20.76
CA ASN A 49 16.13 23.64 19.35
C ASN A 49 16.13 22.30 18.59
N TYR A 50 17.07 21.42 18.90
CA TYR A 50 17.10 20.07 18.34
C TYR A 50 15.78 19.32 18.62
N ILE A 51 15.35 19.24 19.88
CA ILE A 51 14.13 18.55 20.31
C ILE A 51 12.87 19.16 19.65
N LYS A 52 12.79 20.50 19.60
CA LYS A 52 11.64 21.19 18.99
C LYS A 52 11.52 20.96 17.50
N ASN A 53 12.63 20.83 16.80
CA ASN A 53 12.68 20.73 15.33
C ASN A 53 12.80 19.29 14.81
N ASP A 54 12.86 18.29 15.69
CA ASP A 54 13.05 16.89 15.29
C ASP A 54 11.87 16.30 14.48
N GLY A 55 10.70 16.95 14.47
CA GLY A 55 9.53 16.48 13.72
C GLY A 55 8.89 15.19 14.25
N MET A 56 9.52 14.48 15.21
CA MET A 56 8.93 13.34 15.87
C MET A 56 7.89 13.78 16.89
N ASN A 57 6.80 13.05 17.00
CA ASN A 57 5.72 13.36 17.93
C ASN A 57 5.95 12.74 19.33
N VAL A 58 7.18 12.92 19.86
CA VAL A 58 7.55 12.46 21.20
C VAL A 58 6.64 13.12 22.20
N GLU A 59 5.97 12.31 23.03
CA GLU A 59 5.17 12.82 24.13
C GLU A 59 6.05 13.61 25.10
N ASN A 60 5.51 14.72 25.60
CA ASN A 60 6.18 15.51 26.63
C ASN A 60 7.49 16.21 26.21
N LYS A 61 7.64 16.64 24.94
CA LYS A 61 8.75 17.51 24.51
C LYS A 61 8.98 18.69 25.47
N ASP A 62 7.92 19.24 26.05
CA ASP A 62 7.97 20.30 27.03
C ASP A 62 8.65 19.87 28.34
N ILE A 63 8.48 18.61 28.76
CA ILE A 63 9.16 18.09 29.94
C ILE A 63 10.68 18.05 29.71
N TYR A 64 11.12 17.61 28.54
CA TYR A 64 12.53 17.64 28.17
C TYR A 64 13.07 19.07 28.18
N THR A 65 12.33 20.02 27.60
CA THR A 65 12.70 21.43 27.62
C THR A 65 12.90 21.97 29.04
N VAL A 66 11.94 21.70 29.93
CA VAL A 66 12.02 22.11 31.34
C VAL A 66 13.18 21.44 32.08
N ARG A 67 13.46 20.16 31.77
CA ARG A 67 14.60 19.44 32.37
C ARG A 67 15.93 20.05 31.92
N ILE A 68 16.07 20.38 30.62
CA ILE A 68 17.26 21.02 30.05
C ILE A 68 17.51 22.39 30.70
N GLU A 69 16.47 23.22 30.84
CA GLU A 69 16.58 24.55 31.48
C GLU A 69 17.01 24.48 32.94
N LYS A 70 16.73 23.38 33.62
CA LYS A 70 17.11 23.16 35.04
C LYS A 70 18.52 22.60 35.22
N THR A 71 19.20 22.16 34.16
CA THR A 71 20.55 21.63 34.28
C THR A 71 21.54 22.72 34.68
N THR A 72 22.50 22.34 35.49
CA THR A 72 23.53 23.24 36.06
C THR A 72 24.90 23.00 35.44
N THR A 73 25.08 21.86 34.79
CA THR A 73 26.34 21.47 34.14
C THR A 73 26.08 20.92 32.75
N LYS A 74 27.08 20.90 31.90
CA LYS A 74 27.00 20.41 30.54
C LYS A 74 26.82 18.89 30.47
N GLU A 75 27.42 18.21 31.42
CA GLU A 75 27.39 16.76 31.57
C GLU A 75 25.97 16.22 31.88
N GLU A 76 25.11 17.06 32.49
CA GLU A 76 23.70 16.72 32.76
C GLU A 76 22.82 16.73 31.49
N LEU A 77 23.26 17.34 30.40
CA LEU A 77 22.54 17.40 29.13
C LEU A 77 22.59 16.08 28.36
N ASP A 78 23.69 15.34 28.44
CA ASP A 78 23.90 14.11 27.66
C ASP A 78 22.89 13.02 28.02
N PRO A 79 22.58 12.72 29.31
CA PRO A 79 21.54 11.76 29.65
C PRO A 79 20.15 12.15 29.13
N ILE A 80 19.81 13.44 29.19
CA ILE A 80 18.52 13.95 28.70
C ILE A 80 18.42 13.78 27.19
N ARG A 81 19.49 14.07 26.47
CA ARG A 81 19.59 13.87 25.03
C ARG A 81 19.41 12.39 24.66
N GLN A 82 20.14 11.50 25.33
CA GLN A 82 20.06 10.06 25.07
C GLN A 82 18.66 9.48 25.34
N GLU A 83 17.99 9.95 26.40
CA GLU A 83 16.62 9.55 26.72
C GLU A 83 15.66 10.00 25.60
N TYR A 84 15.76 11.25 25.18
CA TYR A 84 14.95 11.77 24.07
C TYR A 84 15.22 11.02 22.74
N GLU A 85 16.49 10.81 22.39
CA GLU A 85 16.87 10.11 21.16
C GLU A 85 16.34 8.67 21.14
N LYS A 86 16.33 7.99 22.29
CA LYS A 86 15.77 6.65 22.42
C LYS A 86 14.25 6.64 22.20
N GLU A 87 13.51 7.59 22.73
CA GLU A 87 12.08 7.69 22.48
C GLU A 87 11.79 8.05 21.01
N ALA A 88 12.54 8.99 20.46
CA ALA A 88 12.41 9.38 19.06
C ALA A 88 12.74 8.22 18.11
N GLU A 89 13.70 7.36 18.45
CA GLU A 89 14.05 6.18 17.64
C GLU A 89 12.94 5.14 17.63
N VAL A 90 12.32 4.86 18.77
CA VAL A 90 11.16 3.96 18.84
C VAL A 90 10.02 4.47 17.96
N LEU A 91 9.78 5.78 17.93
CA LEU A 91 8.76 6.37 17.05
C LEU A 91 9.15 6.28 15.57
N ARG A 92 10.44 6.44 15.23
CA ARG A 92 10.91 6.26 13.84
C ARG A 92 10.72 4.82 13.38
N GLU A 93 11.07 3.85 14.23
CA GLU A 93 10.85 2.44 13.93
C GLU A 93 9.36 2.12 13.74
N ALA A 94 8.48 2.68 14.58
CA ALA A 94 7.04 2.53 14.43
C ALA A 94 6.53 3.11 13.11
N ILE A 95 6.96 4.33 12.74
CA ILE A 95 6.59 4.95 11.46
C ILE A 95 7.07 4.11 10.26
N GLU A 96 8.28 3.53 10.32
CA GLU A 96 8.76 2.67 9.24
C GLU A 96 7.94 1.37 9.13
N ALA A 97 7.49 0.81 10.26
CA ALA A 97 6.58 -0.33 10.27
C ALA A 97 5.20 0.04 9.68
N ASP A 98 4.63 1.17 10.10
CA ASP A 98 3.34 1.66 9.60
C ASP A 98 3.38 1.96 8.09
N LYS A 99 4.51 2.49 7.57
CA LYS A 99 4.70 2.69 6.13
C LYS A 99 4.70 1.37 5.36
N ALA A 100 5.37 0.36 5.90
CA ALA A 100 5.41 -0.95 5.26
C ALA A 100 4.02 -1.61 5.25
N GLU A 101 3.30 -1.54 6.37
CA GLU A 101 1.94 -2.05 6.48
C GLU A 101 0.98 -1.32 5.53
N LEU A 102 1.05 0.01 5.43
CA LEU A 102 0.24 0.78 4.49
C LEU A 102 0.45 0.34 3.03
N ILE A 103 1.70 0.13 2.62
CA ILE A 103 2.02 -0.35 1.27
C ILE A 103 1.49 -1.77 1.05
N GLU A 104 1.62 -2.66 2.03
CA GLU A 104 1.09 -4.02 1.95
C GLU A 104 -0.43 -4.02 1.77
N GLN A 105 -1.16 -3.23 2.57
CA GLN A 105 -2.61 -3.08 2.46
C GLN A 105 -3.06 -2.57 1.09
N ILE A 106 -2.37 -1.57 0.52
CA ILE A 106 -2.69 -1.03 -0.81
C ILE A 106 -2.48 -2.08 -1.90
N VAL A 107 -1.39 -2.85 -1.80
CA VAL A 107 -1.09 -3.94 -2.74
C VAL A 107 -2.12 -5.06 -2.65
N GLU A 108 -2.51 -5.44 -1.43
CA GLU A 108 -3.49 -6.50 -1.18
C GLU A 108 -4.89 -6.13 -1.72
N ARG A 109 -5.33 -4.91 -1.48
CA ARG A 109 -6.62 -4.43 -2.00
C ARG A 109 -6.63 -4.25 -3.52
N GLY A 110 -5.50 -3.86 -4.12
CA GLY A 110 -5.28 -3.85 -5.56
C GLY A 110 -6.02 -2.77 -6.36
N TYR A 111 -6.63 -1.79 -5.70
CA TYR A 111 -7.32 -0.67 -6.39
C TYR A 111 -6.32 0.30 -7.03
N ILE A 112 -5.16 0.50 -6.40
CA ILE A 112 -4.09 1.35 -6.90
C ILE A 112 -3.16 0.54 -7.81
N GLY A 113 -2.85 1.07 -8.99
CA GLY A 113 -1.99 0.41 -9.97
C GLY A 113 -0.52 0.33 -9.52
N GLU A 114 0.23 -0.64 -10.04
CA GLU A 114 1.63 -0.90 -9.67
C GLU A 114 2.54 0.34 -9.81
N GLU A 115 2.31 1.18 -10.81
CA GLU A 115 3.09 2.40 -11.04
C GLU A 115 2.88 3.42 -9.91
N GLU A 116 1.62 3.61 -9.50
CA GLU A 116 1.26 4.51 -8.40
C GLU A 116 1.74 3.98 -7.06
N VAL A 117 1.63 2.66 -6.81
CA VAL A 117 2.19 2.01 -5.61
C VAL A 117 3.71 2.23 -5.55
N SER A 118 4.42 2.09 -6.66
CA SER A 118 5.86 2.34 -6.73
C SER A 118 6.19 3.80 -6.41
N LYS A 119 5.40 4.74 -6.91
CA LYS A 119 5.52 6.17 -6.61
C LYS A 119 5.31 6.44 -5.12
N TYR A 120 4.22 5.95 -4.53
CA TYR A 120 3.93 6.13 -3.09
C TYR A 120 4.99 5.50 -2.21
N THR A 121 5.49 4.31 -2.58
CA THR A 121 6.60 3.66 -1.88
C THR A 121 7.86 4.54 -1.86
N THR A 122 8.14 5.22 -2.96
CA THR A 122 9.30 6.13 -3.05
C THR A 122 9.10 7.38 -2.21
N GLU A 123 7.91 7.99 -2.29
CA GLU A 123 7.56 9.18 -1.51
C GLU A 123 7.57 8.90 0.00
N LEU A 124 7.02 7.76 0.44
CA LEU A 124 7.04 7.35 1.84
C LEU A 124 8.46 7.13 2.39
N LYS A 125 9.39 6.62 1.58
CA LYS A 125 10.80 6.46 1.99
C LYS A 125 11.50 7.79 2.25
N GLU A 126 11.07 8.88 1.65
CA GLU A 126 11.65 10.21 1.84
C GLU A 126 11.14 10.90 3.11
N ILE A 127 9.99 10.51 3.62
CA ILE A 127 9.34 11.07 4.81
C ILE A 127 10.15 10.74 6.06
N ARG A 128 10.37 11.77 6.89
CA ARG A 128 11.16 11.67 8.14
C ARG A 128 10.39 12.05 9.39
N THR A 129 9.26 12.72 9.24
CA THR A 129 8.48 13.24 10.36
C THR A 129 7.11 12.58 10.44
N ASN A 130 6.57 12.48 11.65
CA ASN A 130 5.24 11.92 11.86
C ASN A 130 4.15 12.75 11.13
N GLU A 131 4.27 14.07 11.13
CA GLU A 131 3.30 14.96 10.50
C GLU A 131 3.24 14.76 8.98
N GLU A 132 4.40 14.61 8.33
CA GLU A 132 4.49 14.32 6.89
C GLU A 132 3.90 12.93 6.58
N TYR A 133 4.16 11.94 7.43
CA TYR A 133 3.62 10.60 7.28
C TYR A 133 2.08 10.60 7.36
N GLU A 134 1.50 11.17 8.41
CA GLU A 134 0.04 11.23 8.56
C GLU A 134 -0.64 11.94 7.39
N LYS A 135 -0.05 13.04 6.92
CA LYS A 135 -0.56 13.75 5.76
C LYS A 135 -0.51 12.89 4.49
N LYS A 136 0.59 12.17 4.27
CA LYS A 136 0.74 11.31 3.09
C LYS A 136 -0.16 10.09 3.15
N LYS A 137 -0.33 9.51 4.34
CA LYS A 137 -1.27 8.42 4.58
C LYS A 137 -2.69 8.80 4.17
N VAL A 138 -3.18 9.95 4.64
CA VAL A 138 -4.51 10.45 4.26
C VAL A 138 -4.65 10.67 2.75
N GLU A 139 -3.61 11.18 2.08
CA GLU A 139 -3.60 11.35 0.62
C GLU A 139 -3.73 10.01 -0.11
N ILE A 140 -2.99 9.00 0.34
CA ILE A 140 -3.00 7.66 -0.26
C ILE A 140 -4.35 6.97 -0.03
N GLU A 141 -4.86 6.99 1.20
CA GLU A 141 -6.17 6.41 1.55
C GLU A 141 -7.32 7.05 0.78
N GLU A 142 -7.26 8.36 0.56
CA GLU A 142 -8.26 9.06 -0.26
C GLU A 142 -8.17 8.68 -1.73
N ALA A 143 -6.95 8.55 -2.29
CA ALA A 143 -6.75 8.11 -3.66
C ALA A 143 -7.24 6.66 -3.85
N GLU A 144 -6.97 5.77 -2.90
CA GLU A 144 -7.45 4.40 -2.90
C GLU A 144 -8.98 4.33 -2.87
N ARG A 145 -9.61 5.09 -1.97
CA ARG A 145 -11.08 5.16 -1.86
C ARG A 145 -11.74 5.65 -3.14
N GLN A 146 -11.14 6.64 -3.82
CA GLN A 146 -11.66 7.12 -5.10
C GLN A 146 -11.59 6.03 -6.17
N LYS A 147 -10.51 5.28 -6.23
CA LYS A 147 -10.34 4.15 -7.15
C LYS A 147 -11.25 2.99 -6.85
N GLU A 148 -11.46 2.66 -5.57
CA GLU A 148 -12.43 1.66 -5.15
C GLU A 148 -13.84 2.00 -5.66
N VAL A 149 -14.29 3.22 -5.44
CA VAL A 149 -15.61 3.68 -5.91
C VAL A 149 -15.70 3.59 -7.43
N GLU A 150 -14.68 4.06 -8.16
CA GLU A 150 -14.62 4.01 -9.62
C GLU A 150 -14.76 2.56 -10.15
N VAL A 151 -14.01 1.63 -9.58
CA VAL A 151 -14.03 0.21 -9.96
C VAL A 151 -15.38 -0.43 -9.64
N LYS A 152 -15.93 -0.17 -8.44
CA LYS A 152 -17.23 -0.71 -8.04
C LYS A 152 -18.36 -0.19 -8.93
N GLU A 153 -18.36 1.09 -9.28
CA GLU A 153 -19.36 1.66 -10.18
C GLU A 153 -19.26 1.10 -11.61
N GLU A 154 -18.03 0.98 -12.15
CA GLU A 154 -17.79 0.40 -13.48
C GLU A 154 -18.33 -1.04 -13.55
N VAL A 155 -17.99 -1.87 -12.58
CA VAL A 155 -18.44 -3.28 -12.56
C VAL A 155 -19.94 -3.41 -12.35
N LYS A 156 -20.57 -2.59 -11.49
CA LYS A 156 -22.02 -2.56 -11.32
C LYS A 156 -22.74 -2.16 -12.62
N GLU A 157 -22.19 -1.22 -13.39
CA GLU A 157 -22.75 -0.84 -14.69
C GLU A 157 -22.66 -2.01 -15.69
N GLU A 158 -21.54 -2.72 -15.72
CA GLU A 158 -21.37 -3.90 -16.59
C GLU A 158 -22.33 -5.04 -16.22
N ILE A 159 -22.42 -5.36 -14.91
CA ILE A 159 -23.34 -6.40 -14.41
C ILE A 159 -24.79 -6.02 -14.66
N GLY A 160 -25.14 -4.76 -14.51
CA GLY A 160 -26.51 -4.27 -14.78
C GLY A 160 -26.96 -4.40 -16.23
N GLN A 161 -26.07 -4.74 -17.17
CA GLN A 161 -26.39 -5.00 -18.57
C GLN A 161 -26.70 -6.47 -18.88
N LEU A 162 -26.54 -7.37 -17.92
CA LEU A 162 -26.87 -8.78 -18.08
C LEU A 162 -28.39 -8.99 -18.14
N GLU A 163 -28.83 -9.88 -19.01
CA GLU A 163 -30.25 -9.98 -19.36
C GLU A 163 -30.97 -11.20 -18.74
N TYR A 164 -30.23 -12.25 -18.39
CA TYR A 164 -30.83 -13.54 -18.09
C TYR A 164 -30.94 -13.88 -16.60
N ILE A 165 -30.21 -13.14 -15.72
CA ILE A 165 -30.23 -13.36 -14.28
C ILE A 165 -30.60 -12.09 -13.49
N SER A 166 -30.95 -12.30 -12.20
CA SER A 166 -31.10 -11.17 -11.27
C SER A 166 -29.73 -10.70 -10.78
N THR A 167 -29.42 -9.47 -11.06
CA THR A 167 -28.11 -8.87 -10.72
C THR A 167 -28.07 -8.24 -9.33
N GLU A 168 -29.18 -8.21 -8.60
CA GLU A 168 -29.32 -7.54 -7.29
C GLU A 168 -28.37 -8.12 -6.23
N GLU A 169 -28.26 -9.46 -6.16
CA GLU A 169 -27.39 -10.15 -5.19
C GLU A 169 -25.91 -9.88 -5.48
N TYR A 170 -25.51 -9.85 -6.73
CA TYR A 170 -24.14 -9.59 -7.14
C TYR A 170 -23.74 -8.13 -6.91
N ILE A 171 -24.66 -7.19 -7.11
CA ILE A 171 -24.44 -5.76 -6.79
C ILE A 171 -24.19 -5.58 -5.29
N GLU A 172 -24.94 -6.28 -4.42
CA GLU A 172 -24.73 -6.24 -2.97
C GLU A 172 -23.34 -6.82 -2.59
N GLN A 173 -22.95 -7.94 -3.19
CA GLN A 173 -21.63 -8.54 -2.98
C GLN A 173 -20.49 -7.61 -3.43
N ILE A 174 -20.65 -6.88 -4.53
CA ILE A 174 -19.66 -5.88 -4.98
C ILE A 174 -19.54 -4.74 -3.97
N GLU A 175 -20.63 -4.30 -3.35
CA GLU A 175 -20.59 -3.26 -2.33
C GLU A 175 -19.81 -3.71 -1.09
N GLU A 176 -19.92 -4.98 -0.72
CA GLU A 176 -19.24 -5.57 0.43
C GLU A 176 -17.79 -5.99 0.15
N ALA A 177 -17.40 -6.11 -1.12
CA ALA A 177 -16.05 -6.53 -1.50
C ALA A 177 -14.98 -5.55 -1.00
N GLU A 178 -13.91 -6.09 -0.38
CA GLU A 178 -12.81 -5.34 0.20
C GLU A 178 -11.61 -5.18 -0.76
N SER A 179 -11.56 -5.99 -1.83
CA SER A 179 -10.46 -5.96 -2.80
C SER A 179 -10.96 -6.00 -4.25
N LYS A 180 -10.14 -5.46 -5.16
CA LYS A 180 -10.39 -5.54 -6.59
C LYS A 180 -10.46 -6.99 -7.10
N GLY A 181 -9.65 -7.88 -6.53
CA GLY A 181 -9.65 -9.30 -6.88
C GLY A 181 -10.98 -9.99 -6.55
N GLU A 182 -11.63 -9.64 -5.42
CA GLU A 182 -12.96 -10.11 -5.08
C GLU A 182 -14.00 -9.59 -6.07
N ILE A 183 -13.96 -8.32 -6.43
CA ILE A 183 -14.88 -7.73 -7.42
C ILE A 183 -14.74 -8.43 -8.77
N GLU A 184 -13.53 -8.70 -9.24
CA GLU A 184 -13.29 -9.43 -10.50
C GLU A 184 -13.80 -10.87 -10.44
N SER A 185 -13.74 -11.52 -9.27
CA SER A 185 -14.28 -12.86 -9.07
C SER A 185 -15.82 -12.87 -9.11
N ILE A 186 -16.46 -11.92 -8.44
CA ILE A 186 -17.91 -11.74 -8.45
C ILE A 186 -18.41 -11.48 -9.88
N LYS A 187 -17.75 -10.56 -10.60
CA LYS A 187 -18.06 -10.27 -12.01
C LYS A 187 -18.00 -11.51 -12.89
N LYS A 188 -16.99 -12.35 -12.69
CA LYS A 188 -16.82 -13.58 -13.45
C LYS A 188 -17.92 -14.60 -13.14
N GLU A 189 -18.27 -14.77 -11.88
CA GLU A 189 -19.36 -15.67 -11.45
C GLU A 189 -20.69 -15.24 -12.05
N ASP A 190 -20.99 -13.94 -12.05
CA ASP A 190 -22.20 -13.37 -12.61
C ASP A 190 -22.29 -13.59 -14.13
N GLN A 191 -21.21 -13.36 -14.86
CA GLN A 191 -21.15 -13.63 -16.30
C GLN A 191 -21.33 -15.12 -16.62
N GLU A 192 -20.68 -16.02 -15.88
CA GLU A 192 -20.84 -17.47 -16.05
C GLU A 192 -22.27 -17.92 -15.75
N ALA A 193 -22.92 -17.30 -14.77
CA ALA A 193 -24.34 -17.60 -14.43
C ALA A 193 -25.28 -17.11 -15.53
N ASP A 194 -25.08 -15.94 -16.10
CA ASP A 194 -25.87 -15.39 -17.21
C ASP A 194 -25.75 -16.25 -18.48
N GLU A 195 -24.56 -16.66 -18.86
CA GLU A 195 -24.32 -17.56 -19.99
C GLU A 195 -24.95 -18.94 -19.79
N ALA A 196 -24.94 -19.46 -18.56
CA ALA A 196 -25.58 -20.74 -18.22
C ALA A 196 -27.09 -20.64 -18.32
N GLU A 197 -27.68 -19.54 -17.86
CA GLU A 197 -29.13 -19.31 -17.95
C GLU A 197 -29.58 -19.08 -19.38
N GLU A 198 -28.85 -18.32 -20.20
CA GLU A 198 -29.09 -18.16 -21.63
C GLU A 198 -29.13 -19.52 -22.33
N SER A 199 -28.11 -20.36 -22.06
CA SER A 199 -28.02 -21.71 -22.63
C SER A 199 -29.20 -22.59 -22.25
N ARG A 200 -29.67 -22.51 -21.00
CA ARG A 200 -30.83 -23.23 -20.48
C ARG A 200 -32.13 -22.80 -21.18
N GLN A 201 -32.36 -21.49 -21.28
CA GLN A 201 -33.55 -20.94 -21.95
C GLN A 201 -33.60 -21.29 -23.43
N MET A 202 -32.45 -21.27 -24.12
CA MET A 202 -32.33 -21.65 -25.50
C MET A 202 -32.64 -23.14 -25.72
N GLU A 203 -32.20 -24.03 -24.82
CA GLU A 203 -32.50 -25.45 -24.92
C GLU A 203 -33.97 -25.72 -24.61
N GLU A 204 -34.58 -25.04 -23.63
CA GLU A 204 -36.01 -25.11 -23.33
C GLU A 204 -36.84 -24.66 -24.53
N ALA A 205 -36.45 -23.55 -25.19
CA ALA A 205 -37.12 -23.08 -26.41
C ALA A 205 -37.01 -24.09 -27.57
N ARG A 206 -35.85 -24.74 -27.74
CA ARG A 206 -35.68 -25.82 -28.71
C ARG A 206 -36.53 -27.03 -28.42
N GLN A 207 -36.64 -27.44 -27.16
CA GLN A 207 -37.50 -28.55 -26.75
C GLN A 207 -38.99 -28.24 -26.97
N ALA A 208 -39.44 -27.02 -26.61
CA ALA A 208 -40.80 -26.57 -26.87
C ALA A 208 -41.14 -26.54 -28.37
N ALA A 209 -40.19 -26.06 -29.21
CA ALA A 209 -40.33 -26.08 -30.66
C ALA A 209 -40.46 -27.51 -31.21
N ARG A 210 -39.65 -28.45 -30.73
CA ARG A 210 -39.73 -29.87 -31.10
C ARG A 210 -41.07 -30.51 -30.67
N ALA A 211 -41.53 -30.20 -29.47
CA ALA A 211 -42.83 -30.69 -28.98
C ALA A 211 -43.98 -30.17 -29.85
N SER A 212 -43.99 -28.89 -30.20
CA SER A 212 -45.02 -28.28 -31.06
C SER A 212 -45.05 -28.87 -32.48
N ILE A 213 -43.89 -29.24 -33.04
CA ILE A 213 -43.80 -29.93 -34.32
C ILE A 213 -44.34 -31.37 -34.21
N ALA A 214 -44.05 -32.08 -33.12
CA ALA A 214 -44.55 -33.42 -32.88
C ALA A 214 -46.08 -33.44 -32.74
N GLU A 215 -46.67 -32.49 -32.04
CA GLU A 215 -48.12 -32.34 -31.91
C GLU A 215 -48.79 -32.04 -33.26
N ARG A 216 -48.24 -31.18 -34.09
CA ARG A 216 -48.76 -30.92 -35.43
C ARG A 216 -48.70 -32.15 -36.31
N ASN A 217 -47.64 -32.94 -36.24
CA ASN A 217 -47.53 -34.18 -37.00
C ASN A 217 -48.46 -35.26 -36.51
N ASN A 218 -48.77 -35.35 -35.21
CA ASN A 218 -49.78 -36.28 -34.68
C ASN A 218 -51.23 -35.86 -35.04
N GLY A 219 -51.56 -34.59 -34.98
CA GLY A 219 -52.85 -34.05 -35.36
C GLY A 219 -53.14 -34.28 -36.85
N SER A 220 -52.10 -34.19 -37.72
CA SER A 220 -52.29 -34.48 -39.15
C SER A 220 -52.49 -35.93 -39.48
N ARG A 221 -52.11 -36.89 -38.65
CA ARG A 221 -52.36 -38.32 -38.83
C ARG A 221 -53.80 -38.75 -38.42
N GLN A 222 -54.49 -38.06 -37.58
CA GLN A 222 -55.83 -38.32 -37.12
C GLN A 222 -56.91 -37.86 -38.12
N ILE A 223 -56.63 -36.96 -39.05
CA ILE A 223 -57.60 -36.45 -40.04
C ILE A 223 -57.50 -37.24 -41.34
N GLY A 224 -56.51 -38.12 -41.55
CA GLY A 224 -56.31 -38.93 -42.79
C GLY A 224 -57.03 -40.30 -42.80
N GLY A 225 -57.93 -40.58 -41.86
CA GLY A 225 -58.54 -41.89 -41.65
C GLY A 225 -60.03 -42.05 -42.10
N ILE A 226 -60.46 -41.31 -43.14
CA ILE A 226 -61.79 -41.54 -43.65
C ILE A 226 -61.72 -41.63 -45.19
N ASN A 227 -61.93 -42.85 -45.66
CA ASN A 227 -62.35 -43.26 -47.00
C ASN A 227 -61.66 -42.73 -48.24
N SER A 228 -61.00 -43.63 -48.95
CA SER A 228 -61.23 -43.74 -50.39
C SER A 228 -60.92 -45.14 -50.90
N THR A 229 -62.01 -45.85 -51.10
CA THR A 229 -62.05 -46.92 -52.08
C THR A 229 -62.02 -46.34 -53.46
N GLY A 230 -61.09 -46.83 -54.29
CA GLY A 230 -61.38 -46.88 -55.73
C GLY A 230 -60.48 -46.06 -56.68
N SER A 231 -59.87 -46.86 -57.51
CA SER A 231 -59.56 -46.66 -58.92
C SER A 231 -58.16 -46.06 -59.31
N SER A 232 -57.40 -47.01 -59.81
CA SER A 232 -56.42 -47.01 -60.85
C SER A 232 -56.53 -45.88 -61.88
N SER A 233 -55.46 -45.18 -62.18
CA SER A 233 -54.95 -45.04 -63.54
C SER A 233 -53.58 -44.36 -63.53
N SER A 234 -52.73 -44.98 -64.28
CA SER A 234 -51.41 -44.57 -64.78
C SER A 234 -51.37 -43.17 -65.38
N SER A 235 -50.36 -42.47 -65.12
CA SER A 235 -49.53 -41.85 -66.22
C SER A 235 -48.27 -41.20 -65.69
N SER A 236 -47.21 -41.59 -66.28
CA SER A 236 -45.89 -41.04 -66.34
C SER A 236 -45.86 -39.56 -66.71
N SER A 237 -44.93 -38.81 -66.10
CA SER A 237 -44.03 -37.91 -66.84
C SER A 237 -43.01 -37.30 -65.91
N SER A 238 -41.80 -37.59 -66.15
CA SER A 238 -40.52 -36.94 -66.11
C SER A 238 -40.52 -35.41 -66.25
N SER A 239 -39.71 -34.77 -65.45
CA SER A 239 -38.79 -33.65 -65.76
C SER A 239 -38.10 -33.19 -64.46
N SER A 240 -36.84 -33.51 -64.19
CA SER A 240 -35.58 -32.83 -64.52
C SER A 240 -35.59 -31.31 -64.45
N SER A 241 -34.85 -30.77 -63.49
CA SER A 241 -33.91 -29.60 -63.54
C SER A 241 -33.35 -29.40 -62.13
N SER A 242 -32.12 -29.73 -61.82
CA SER A 242 -30.87 -28.99 -62.17
C SER A 242 -30.85 -27.56 -61.70
N GLY A 243 -29.96 -27.31 -60.87
CA GLY A 243 -29.48 -25.97 -60.42
C GLY A 243 -28.81 -26.07 -59.12
N SER A 244 -27.56 -26.32 -59.08
CA SER A 244 -26.32 -25.50 -59.13
C SER A 244 -25.95 -25.06 -57.71
N SER A 245 -25.04 -25.79 -57.11
CA SER A 245 -23.65 -25.45 -56.79
C SER A 245 -23.31 -23.97 -56.73
N SER A 246 -22.92 -23.50 -55.58
CA SER A 246 -21.76 -22.61 -55.49
C SER A 246 -20.99 -22.88 -54.20
N SER A 247 -19.89 -23.53 -54.39
CA SER A 247 -18.76 -23.62 -53.53
C SER A 247 -18.12 -22.23 -53.38
N GLY A 248 -17.92 -21.82 -52.16
CA GLY A 248 -17.09 -20.70 -51.81
C GLY A 248 -16.03 -21.14 -50.84
N SER A 249 -14.96 -21.70 -51.38
CA SER A 249 -13.71 -21.86 -50.64
C SER A 249 -13.04 -20.51 -50.54
N SER A 250 -12.72 -20.06 -49.36
CA SER A 250 -11.66 -19.09 -49.15
C SER A 250 -10.80 -19.56 -48.00
N SER A 251 -9.71 -20.12 -48.41
CA SER A 251 -8.48 -20.27 -47.64
C SER A 251 -7.93 -18.90 -47.27
N SER A 252 -7.57 -18.71 -46.05
CA SER A 252 -6.55 -17.72 -45.64
C SER A 252 -5.75 -18.31 -44.51
N GLU A 253 -4.68 -18.64 -44.84
CA GLU A 253 -3.29 -18.52 -44.41
C GLU A 253 -3.05 -18.33 -42.95
N ASN A 254 -2.45 -19.34 -42.47
CA ASN A 254 -1.63 -19.59 -41.31
C ASN A 254 -0.48 -18.54 -41.22
N SER A 255 -0.48 -17.71 -40.20
CA SER A 255 0.70 -16.96 -39.81
C SER A 255 1.11 -17.41 -38.42
N SER A 256 2.01 -18.36 -38.44
CA SER A 256 2.82 -18.75 -37.31
C SER A 256 3.77 -17.61 -36.93
N SER A 257 3.56 -16.97 -35.80
CA SER A 257 4.59 -16.18 -35.13
C SER A 257 5.07 -16.91 -33.89
N SER A 258 6.26 -17.43 -34.04
CA SER A 258 7.08 -17.99 -32.98
C SER A 258 7.42 -16.92 -31.96
N SER A 259 6.87 -17.01 -30.76
CA SER A 259 7.39 -16.26 -29.60
C SER A 259 8.51 -17.04 -28.98
N GLY A 260 9.70 -16.45 -29.08
CA GLY A 260 10.92 -16.95 -28.49
C GLY A 260 10.84 -17.01 -26.98
N ARG A 261 11.06 -18.20 -26.50
CA ARG A 261 11.24 -18.52 -25.10
C ARG A 261 12.61 -18.05 -24.64
N VAL A 262 12.68 -16.88 -24.01
CA VAL A 262 13.89 -16.44 -23.32
C VAL A 262 13.98 -17.18 -21.99
N LYS A 263 14.79 -18.22 -21.95
CA LYS A 263 15.29 -18.80 -20.71
C LYS A 263 16.31 -17.83 -20.12
N LYS A 264 15.97 -17.20 -19.02
CA LYS A 264 16.92 -16.50 -18.16
C LYS A 264 17.34 -17.46 -17.05
N GLU A 265 18.49 -18.07 -17.24
CA GLU A 265 19.21 -18.77 -16.19
C GLU A 265 19.65 -17.73 -15.14
N LEU A 266 19.15 -17.84 -13.94
CA LEU A 266 19.71 -17.21 -12.75
C LEU A 266 20.56 -18.24 -12.03
N SER A 267 21.83 -18.22 -12.39
CA SER A 267 22.91 -18.78 -11.62
C SER A 267 23.33 -17.75 -10.58
N SER A 268 23.19 -18.05 -9.33
CA SER A 268 24.20 -17.78 -8.31
C SER A 268 23.74 -18.33 -6.98
N GLY A 269 24.49 -19.27 -6.51
CA GLY A 269 24.46 -19.82 -5.18
C GLY A 269 24.86 -18.78 -4.15
N GLY A 270 24.14 -18.76 -3.06
CA GLY A 270 24.50 -18.12 -1.82
C GLY A 270 24.02 -19.00 -0.70
N THR A 271 24.87 -19.93 -0.31
CA THR A 271 24.76 -20.66 0.95
C THR A 271 24.96 -19.69 2.09
N LEU A 272 23.91 -19.42 2.85
CA LEU A 272 24.02 -18.85 4.18
C LEU A 272 23.80 -19.95 5.20
N GLU A 273 24.90 -20.38 5.76
CA GLU A 273 24.91 -21.16 7.00
C GLU A 273 24.38 -20.32 8.15
N GLY A 274 23.20 -20.61 8.63
CA GLY A 274 22.65 -20.06 9.87
C GLY A 274 23.08 -20.92 11.05
N ASN A 275 24.03 -20.44 11.86
CA ASN A 275 24.22 -20.87 13.24
C ASN A 275 23.13 -20.21 14.09
N GLY A 276 22.27 -20.89 14.73
CA GLY A 276 22.35 -21.69 15.88
C GLY A 276 22.10 -20.92 17.17
N VAL A 277 20.97 -21.23 17.84
CA VAL A 277 20.78 -21.30 19.30
C VAL A 277 20.80 -20.03 20.13
N GLY A 278 19.64 -19.75 20.71
CA GLY A 278 19.48 -18.82 21.82
C GLY A 278 18.09 -18.93 22.43
N GLY A 279 17.81 -20.03 23.13
CA GLY A 279 16.64 -20.14 23.97
C GLY A 279 16.78 -19.23 25.19
N TYR A 280 15.79 -18.38 25.44
CA TYR A 280 15.63 -17.72 26.73
C TYR A 280 14.45 -18.33 27.48
N ASN A 281 14.79 -19.01 28.59
CA ASN A 281 13.88 -19.40 29.64
C ASN A 281 13.42 -18.15 30.39
N MET A 282 12.11 -17.93 30.42
CA MET A 282 11.49 -17.05 31.42
C MET A 282 11.35 -17.81 32.75
N ARG A 283 11.81 -17.20 33.78
CA ARG A 283 11.33 -17.33 35.16
C ARG A 283 10.89 -15.98 35.66
#